data_ac955ffa0f05d9dd8182340bea7298b5
#
_entry.id   ac955ffa0f05d9dd8182340bea7298b5
#
_cell.length_a   1.000
_cell.length_b   1.000
_cell.length_c   1.000
_cell.angle_alpha   90.00
_cell.angle_beta   90.00
_cell.angle_gamma   90.00
#
_symmetry.space_group_name_H-M   'P 1'
#
loop_
_entity.id
_entity.type
_entity.pdbx_description
1 polymer ?
#
loop_
_entity_poly.entity_id
_entity_poly.type
_entity_poly.pdbx_seq_one_letter_code
_entity_poly.pdbx_strand_id
1 'polypeptide(L)'
;MRPRLSHLIFTEAVIALAGIAHAEPRESVHFGLLNIEQEATYGDRRDNVQERTVDYLRKACPEIDFSVEVYDILGLQAAVREGRVDAFLSSSGFFVELWHQGVKDLATLVSNDFPDPNRCVGGSFIVRAEEPQDLTLDDLHGRIAAAPNPQNFMAYQIGMAEIARRGYDPDRFFSRLDFTGNDLPEVLRRVASGDSDVGLVRACILESLLKKMPELRGRLRVVEPVKDAPISCAVSTPLYPGWTVAATTSLKPASAEAIARALLTQPPSGAGGYRWSVATDFKSVNDVFRLLKTGPYAYLDEWTLKGFLLHYWPLFALAAAALFFWILHWLSVEKLVKKRTKELQAALGREALLHRKALGAAEQSEKLLQLGVVNELSCIYAHEMAQPLTSIGYLARTLKTLSGKEALNRDLIRRCSEKIAEDLSLAEAILTRVRRYAKSPIRRNSEVDLSGLLNEVADSVRRLNPGTELVLEASPAVVVRGDQLELSILILNLLKNAASAALNHRVSASLNLKVV
;
A
#
# COMPACT_ATOMS: atom_id res chain seq x y z
N MET A 1 -51.20 -78.18 25.10
CA MET A 1 -52.10 -77.17 25.73
C MET A 1 -51.22 -76.02 26.21
N ARG A 2 -51.48 -74.89 25.57
CA ARG A 2 -51.23 -73.52 25.99
C ARG A 2 -49.83 -72.92 26.21
N PRO A 3 -49.85 -71.71 25.87
CA PRO A 3 -48.77 -70.87 25.34
C PRO A 3 -48.51 -69.61 26.16
N ARG A 4 -47.66 -68.76 25.60
CA ARG A 4 -47.64 -67.32 25.82
C ARG A 4 -47.24 -66.78 27.21
N LEU A 5 -46.02 -66.39 27.33
CA LEU A 5 -45.61 -65.16 28.04
C LEU A 5 -44.17 -64.83 27.65
N SER A 6 -43.93 -64.17 26.51
CA SER A 6 -42.62 -63.63 26.13
C SER A 6 -42.74 -62.49 25.12
N HIS A 7 -43.67 -61.57 25.37
CA HIS A 7 -43.80 -60.36 24.50
C HIS A 7 -44.04 -59.04 25.27
N LEU A 8 -43.56 -58.90 26.50
CA LEU A 8 -43.82 -57.67 27.25
C LEU A 8 -42.57 -57.04 27.92
N ILE A 9 -41.35 -57.42 27.55
CA ILE A 9 -40.10 -56.82 28.13
C ILE A 9 -39.25 -56.15 27.07
N PHE A 10 -39.67 -56.03 25.82
CA PHE A 10 -38.85 -55.42 24.75
C PHE A 10 -39.26 -53.99 24.33
N THR A 11 -40.32 -53.43 24.96
CA THR A 11 -40.88 -52.13 24.53
C THR A 11 -40.48 -50.93 25.42
N GLU A 12 -39.87 -51.15 26.58
CA GLU A 12 -39.41 -50.04 27.45
C GLU A 12 -37.91 -49.71 27.36
N ALA A 13 -37.11 -50.52 26.65
CA ALA A 13 -35.66 -50.25 26.50
C ALA A 13 -35.31 -49.39 25.27
N VAL A 14 -36.26 -49.02 24.41
CA VAL A 14 -36.01 -48.22 23.18
C VAL A 14 -36.30 -46.72 23.37
N ILE A 15 -36.97 -46.32 24.47
CA ILE A 15 -37.31 -44.90 24.72
C ILE A 15 -36.25 -44.15 25.57
N ALA A 16 -35.28 -44.87 26.17
CA ALA A 16 -34.24 -44.23 26.98
C ALA A 16 -32.95 -43.85 26.22
N LEU A 17 -32.87 -44.05 24.89
CA LEU A 17 -31.71 -43.67 24.06
C LEU A 17 -31.92 -42.46 23.14
N ALA A 18 -33.09 -41.80 23.26
CA ALA A 18 -33.42 -40.63 22.42
C ALA A 18 -33.16 -39.29 23.10
N GLY A 19 -32.21 -39.21 24.04
CA GLY A 19 -31.92 -37.99 24.82
C GLY A 19 -30.46 -37.59 24.89
N ILE A 20 -29.56 -38.24 24.15
CA ILE A 20 -28.24 -37.67 23.96
C ILE A 20 -28.34 -36.74 22.74
N ALA A 21 -28.78 -35.51 22.99
CA ALA A 21 -28.54 -34.44 22.03
C ALA A 21 -27.01 -34.45 21.76
N HIS A 22 -26.60 -34.99 20.62
CA HIS A 22 -25.28 -34.75 20.10
C HIS A 22 -25.22 -33.25 19.94
N ALA A 23 -24.62 -32.53 20.88
CA ALA A 23 -24.18 -31.18 20.65
C ALA A 23 -23.25 -31.27 19.45
N GLU A 24 -23.71 -30.81 18.30
CA GLU A 24 -22.83 -30.69 17.14
C GLU A 24 -21.58 -29.96 17.60
N PRO A 25 -20.38 -30.46 17.24
CA PRO A 25 -19.15 -29.79 17.64
C PRO A 25 -19.23 -28.35 17.17
N ARG A 26 -19.11 -27.39 18.12
CA ARG A 26 -19.12 -25.98 17.82
C ARG A 26 -18.03 -25.71 16.80
N GLU A 27 -18.34 -24.93 15.80
CA GLU A 27 -17.34 -24.51 14.83
C GLU A 27 -16.35 -23.57 15.51
N SER A 28 -15.05 -23.90 15.46
CA SER A 28 -14.00 -23.02 15.97
C SER A 28 -13.68 -21.94 14.92
N VAL A 29 -13.74 -20.68 15.33
CA VAL A 29 -13.38 -19.52 14.52
C VAL A 29 -12.23 -18.78 15.20
N HIS A 30 -11.09 -18.70 14.52
CA HIS A 30 -9.94 -17.93 14.98
C HIS A 30 -10.14 -16.45 14.63
N PHE A 31 -10.35 -15.63 15.66
CA PHE A 31 -10.66 -14.21 15.52
C PHE A 31 -9.48 -13.35 15.89
N GLY A 32 -8.89 -12.65 14.91
CA GLY A 32 -7.76 -11.74 15.10
C GLY A 32 -8.19 -10.35 15.52
N LEU A 33 -7.53 -9.79 16.51
CA LEU A 33 -7.69 -8.39 16.90
C LEU A 33 -6.39 -7.63 16.62
N LEU A 34 -6.50 -6.49 15.98
CA LEU A 34 -5.35 -5.60 15.84
C LEU A 34 -5.07 -4.92 17.19
N ASN A 35 -3.83 -4.97 17.63
CA ASN A 35 -3.41 -4.35 18.90
C ASN A 35 -3.60 -2.84 18.86
N ILE A 36 -4.43 -2.34 19.78
CA ILE A 36 -4.72 -0.90 20.00
C ILE A 36 -4.37 -0.46 21.43
N GLU A 37 -3.56 -1.24 22.17
CA GLU A 37 -3.34 -1.00 23.60
C GLU A 37 -2.89 0.43 23.91
N GLN A 38 -2.09 1.04 23.05
CA GLN A 38 -1.65 2.43 23.24
C GLN A 38 -2.78 3.44 22.97
N GLU A 39 -3.71 3.14 22.06
CA GLU A 39 -4.91 3.97 21.86
C GLU A 39 -5.94 3.77 22.97
N ALA A 40 -6.08 2.54 23.47
CA ALA A 40 -7.03 2.19 24.53
C ALA A 40 -6.63 2.72 25.92
N THR A 41 -5.35 3.00 26.17
CA THR A 41 -4.86 3.53 27.46
C THR A 41 -5.52 4.86 27.83
N TYR A 42 -6.06 5.59 26.86
CA TYR A 42 -6.75 6.87 27.04
C TYR A 42 -8.28 6.77 26.98
N GLY A 43 -8.85 5.61 26.54
CA GLY A 43 -10.25 5.24 26.76
C GLY A 43 -10.46 4.70 28.19
N ASP A 44 -11.68 4.78 28.73
CA ASP A 44 -12.05 3.92 29.86
C ASP A 44 -11.92 2.46 29.37
N ARG A 45 -11.17 1.59 30.09
CA ARG A 45 -11.08 0.14 29.77
C ARG A 45 -12.46 -0.49 29.60
N ARG A 46 -13.50 0.10 30.23
CA ARG A 46 -14.90 -0.32 30.11
C ARG A 46 -15.52 -0.02 28.75
N ASP A 47 -14.88 0.84 27.92
CA ASP A 47 -15.34 1.21 26.58
C ASP A 47 -14.51 0.58 25.46
N ASN A 48 -13.75 -0.50 25.74
CA ASN A 48 -13.02 -1.24 24.73
C ASN A 48 -14.02 -1.92 23.75
N VAL A 49 -14.16 -1.30 22.58
CA VAL A 49 -15.07 -1.76 21.52
C VAL A 49 -14.71 -3.18 21.05
N GLN A 50 -13.43 -3.53 21.00
CA GLN A 50 -12.97 -4.85 20.57
C GLN A 50 -13.44 -5.93 21.52
N GLU A 51 -13.19 -5.79 22.84
CA GLU A 51 -13.65 -6.76 23.85
C GLU A 51 -15.17 -6.89 23.85
N ARG A 52 -15.89 -5.76 23.79
CA ARG A 52 -17.36 -5.79 23.75
C ARG A 52 -17.90 -6.49 22.52
N THR A 53 -17.26 -6.29 21.36
CA THR A 53 -17.66 -6.96 20.11
C THR A 53 -17.49 -8.46 20.24
N VAL A 54 -16.34 -8.91 20.74
CA VAL A 54 -16.07 -10.33 20.96
C VAL A 54 -17.06 -10.94 21.98
N ASP A 55 -17.29 -10.26 23.10
CA ASP A 55 -18.22 -10.72 24.13
C ASP A 55 -19.65 -10.79 23.60
N TYR A 56 -20.02 -9.85 22.75
CA TYR A 56 -21.33 -9.90 22.10
C TYR A 56 -21.43 -11.07 21.11
N LEU A 57 -20.42 -11.26 20.25
CA LEU A 57 -20.39 -12.36 19.29
C LEU A 57 -20.47 -13.73 19.98
N ARG A 58 -19.75 -13.93 21.09
CA ARG A 58 -19.82 -15.17 21.88
C ARG A 58 -21.21 -15.45 22.43
N LYS A 59 -21.99 -14.40 22.73
CA LYS A 59 -23.38 -14.54 23.21
C LYS A 59 -24.37 -14.71 22.06
N ALA A 60 -24.17 -14.00 20.96
CA ALA A 60 -25.10 -13.98 19.83
C ALA A 60 -24.93 -15.18 18.90
N CYS A 61 -23.76 -15.80 18.87
CA CYS A 61 -23.43 -16.96 18.05
C CYS A 61 -22.97 -18.14 18.95
N PRO A 62 -23.85 -18.74 19.74
CA PRO A 62 -23.47 -19.82 20.68
C PRO A 62 -22.99 -21.10 19.98
N GLU A 63 -23.27 -21.25 18.70
CA GLU A 63 -22.81 -22.32 17.82
C GLU A 63 -21.35 -22.20 17.41
N ILE A 64 -20.74 -21.00 17.59
CA ILE A 64 -19.36 -20.69 17.22
C ILE A 64 -18.51 -20.60 18.49
N ASP A 65 -17.37 -21.29 18.49
CA ASP A 65 -16.34 -21.14 19.51
C ASP A 65 -15.26 -20.17 19.03
N PHE A 66 -15.21 -18.96 19.61
CA PHE A 66 -14.28 -17.91 19.21
C PHE A 66 -12.97 -18.03 19.97
N SER A 67 -11.92 -18.48 19.26
CA SER A 67 -10.52 -18.36 19.70
C SER A 67 -9.99 -16.98 19.31
N VAL A 68 -9.73 -16.11 20.29
CA VAL A 68 -9.36 -14.71 20.05
C VAL A 68 -7.89 -14.49 20.35
N GLU A 69 -7.20 -13.89 19.41
CA GLU A 69 -5.78 -13.55 19.55
C GLU A 69 -5.53 -12.10 19.11
N VAL A 70 -4.65 -11.41 19.86
CA VAL A 70 -4.28 -10.02 19.60
C VAL A 70 -2.94 -9.99 18.88
N TYR A 71 -2.86 -9.27 17.78
CA TYR A 71 -1.71 -9.17 16.92
C TYR A 71 -1.26 -7.72 16.73
N ASP A 72 0.01 -7.51 16.50
CA ASP A 72 0.47 -6.29 15.84
C ASP A 72 0.14 -6.34 14.33
N ILE A 73 0.41 -5.25 13.62
CA ILE A 73 0.07 -5.13 12.19
C ILE A 73 0.73 -6.24 11.35
N LEU A 74 2.02 -6.48 11.56
CA LEU A 74 2.78 -7.48 10.79
C LEU A 74 2.36 -8.91 11.17
N GLY A 75 2.10 -9.15 12.44
CA GLY A 75 1.61 -10.43 12.94
C GLY A 75 0.24 -10.79 12.37
N LEU A 76 -0.69 -9.83 12.33
CA LEU A 76 -2.01 -10.05 11.74
C LEU A 76 -1.94 -10.28 10.23
N GLN A 77 -1.10 -9.51 9.51
CA GLN A 77 -0.87 -9.75 8.07
C GLN A 77 -0.34 -11.16 7.81
N ALA A 78 0.63 -11.61 8.61
CA ALA A 78 1.18 -12.96 8.52
C ALA A 78 0.11 -14.02 8.84
N ALA A 79 -0.66 -13.83 9.92
CA ALA A 79 -1.70 -14.74 10.35
C ALA A 79 -2.81 -14.91 9.29
N VAL A 80 -3.23 -13.82 8.64
CA VAL A 80 -4.21 -13.86 7.53
C VAL A 80 -3.61 -14.58 6.32
N ARG A 81 -2.37 -14.29 5.94
CA ARG A 81 -1.68 -14.92 4.80
C ARG A 81 -1.49 -16.42 4.99
N GLU A 82 -1.20 -16.84 6.20
CA GLU A 82 -0.97 -18.24 6.58
C GLU A 82 -2.28 -19.00 6.86
N GLY A 83 -3.44 -18.33 6.80
CA GLY A 83 -4.73 -18.94 7.08
C GLY A 83 -4.95 -19.31 8.56
N ARG A 84 -4.23 -18.65 9.49
CA ARG A 84 -4.37 -18.86 10.95
C ARG A 84 -5.51 -18.06 11.57
N VAL A 85 -6.09 -17.14 10.84
CA VAL A 85 -7.18 -16.26 11.26
C VAL A 85 -8.32 -16.38 10.26
N ASP A 86 -9.52 -16.66 10.74
CA ASP A 86 -10.73 -16.82 9.94
C ASP A 86 -11.49 -15.50 9.78
N ALA A 87 -11.51 -14.69 10.84
CA ALA A 87 -12.06 -13.34 10.82
C ALA A 87 -11.21 -12.41 11.68
N PHE A 88 -11.25 -11.12 11.41
CA PHE A 88 -10.49 -10.15 12.19
C PHE A 88 -11.18 -8.79 12.28
N LEU A 89 -10.83 -8.05 13.33
CA LEU A 89 -11.23 -6.66 13.54
C LEU A 89 -10.02 -5.75 13.40
N SER A 90 -10.06 -4.84 12.42
CA SER A 90 -8.96 -3.93 12.12
C SER A 90 -9.44 -2.58 11.61
N SER A 91 -8.52 -1.67 11.32
CA SER A 91 -8.83 -0.45 10.59
C SER A 91 -9.24 -0.75 9.15
N SER A 92 -10.05 0.10 8.54
CA SER A 92 -10.38 0.00 7.11
C SER A 92 -9.15 0.03 6.21
N GLY A 93 -8.10 0.74 6.61
CA GLY A 93 -6.83 0.73 5.89
C GLY A 93 -6.22 -0.67 5.86
N PHE A 94 -6.06 -1.30 7.02
CA PHE A 94 -5.54 -2.66 7.10
C PHE A 94 -6.40 -3.67 6.31
N PHE A 95 -7.72 -3.54 6.38
CA PHE A 95 -8.63 -4.36 5.59
C PHE A 95 -8.40 -4.21 4.08
N VAL A 96 -8.31 -2.96 3.57
CA VAL A 96 -8.10 -2.69 2.15
C VAL A 96 -6.71 -3.14 1.68
N GLU A 97 -5.71 -3.06 2.54
CA GLU A 97 -4.37 -3.58 2.25
C GLU A 97 -4.38 -5.09 1.94
N LEU A 98 -5.30 -5.84 2.55
CA LEU A 98 -5.47 -7.28 2.35
C LEU A 98 -6.51 -7.66 1.28
N TRP A 99 -7.14 -6.73 0.60
CA TRP A 99 -8.23 -6.98 -0.37
C TRP A 99 -7.87 -8.00 -1.44
N HIS A 100 -6.65 -7.91 -1.95
CA HIS A 100 -6.17 -8.84 -2.98
C HIS A 100 -5.95 -10.28 -2.48
N GLN A 101 -5.97 -10.50 -1.17
CA GLN A 101 -5.93 -11.82 -0.54
C GLN A 101 -7.33 -12.45 -0.39
N GLY A 102 -8.36 -11.80 -0.89
CA GLY A 102 -9.72 -12.33 -0.90
C GLY A 102 -10.52 -12.05 0.37
N VAL A 103 -10.01 -11.24 1.30
CA VAL A 103 -10.77 -10.84 2.49
C VAL A 103 -12.02 -10.02 2.12
N LYS A 104 -13.08 -10.16 2.90
CA LYS A 104 -14.37 -9.49 2.72
C LYS A 104 -14.78 -8.79 4.00
N ASP A 105 -15.29 -7.57 3.88
CA ASP A 105 -15.92 -6.89 5.01
C ASP A 105 -17.24 -7.55 5.38
N LEU A 106 -17.46 -7.69 6.68
CA LEU A 106 -18.72 -8.16 7.27
C LEU A 106 -19.51 -6.99 7.87
N ALA A 107 -18.82 -6.07 8.55
CA ALA A 107 -19.44 -4.88 9.13
C ALA A 107 -18.41 -3.81 9.47
N THR A 108 -18.82 -2.56 9.47
CA THR A 108 -18.04 -1.39 9.85
C THR A 108 -18.65 -0.71 11.08
N LEU A 109 -17.80 -0.33 12.02
CA LEU A 109 -18.20 0.31 13.26
C LEU A 109 -18.71 1.72 13.02
N VAL A 110 -19.85 2.04 13.61
CA VAL A 110 -20.42 3.38 13.68
C VAL A 110 -20.72 3.75 15.14
N SER A 111 -20.88 5.04 15.41
CA SER A 111 -21.23 5.55 16.72
C SER A 111 -22.20 6.73 16.60
N ASN A 112 -22.63 7.28 17.73
CA ASN A 112 -23.46 8.49 17.73
C ASN A 112 -22.75 9.69 17.11
N ASP A 113 -21.42 9.80 17.31
CA ASP A 113 -20.61 10.87 16.72
C ASP A 113 -20.29 10.62 15.25
N PHE A 114 -20.30 9.35 14.80
CA PHE A 114 -20.00 8.91 13.44
C PHE A 114 -21.08 7.94 12.94
N PRO A 115 -22.26 8.43 12.58
CA PRO A 115 -23.40 7.58 12.22
C PRO A 115 -23.31 6.96 10.82
N ASP A 116 -22.54 7.57 9.91
CA ASP A 116 -22.36 7.11 8.52
C ASP A 116 -21.17 6.13 8.44
N PRO A 117 -21.37 4.84 8.10
CA PRO A 117 -20.30 3.86 8.03
C PRO A 117 -19.20 4.19 7.02
N ASN A 118 -19.48 5.03 6.02
CA ASN A 118 -18.50 5.48 5.04
C ASN A 118 -17.68 6.68 5.54
N ARG A 119 -18.04 7.29 6.68
CA ARG A 119 -17.49 8.54 7.19
C ARG A 119 -17.21 8.50 8.67
N CYS A 120 -16.51 7.46 9.13
CA CYS A 120 -16.25 7.19 10.53
C CYS A 120 -14.88 7.65 11.03
N VAL A 121 -13.95 7.96 10.14
CA VAL A 121 -12.59 8.35 10.52
C VAL A 121 -12.02 9.36 9.54
N GLY A 122 -11.18 10.25 10.05
CA GLY A 122 -10.40 11.23 9.30
C GLY A 122 -9.14 11.62 10.03
N GLY A 123 -8.28 12.38 9.38
CA GLY A 123 -7.06 12.95 9.95
C GLY A 123 -7.23 14.42 10.30
N SER A 124 -6.57 14.84 11.38
CA SER A 124 -6.49 16.24 11.79
C SER A 124 -5.02 16.65 11.91
N PHE A 125 -4.68 17.77 11.29
CA PHE A 125 -3.41 18.44 11.52
C PHE A 125 -3.59 19.42 12.65
N ILE A 126 -2.82 19.29 13.71
CA ILE A 126 -2.88 20.14 14.90
C ILE A 126 -1.64 21.02 14.97
N VAL A 127 -1.85 22.25 15.40
CA VAL A 127 -0.80 23.26 15.66
C VAL A 127 -1.07 23.95 16.97
N ARG A 128 -0.13 24.77 17.43
CA ARG A 128 -0.35 25.65 18.59
C ARG A 128 -1.47 26.64 18.29
N ALA A 129 -2.25 26.96 19.30
CA ALA A 129 -3.38 27.89 19.16
C ALA A 129 -2.96 29.33 18.80
N GLU A 130 -1.74 29.71 19.12
CA GLU A 130 -1.11 31.00 18.81
C GLU A 130 -0.75 31.20 17.34
N GLU A 131 -0.65 30.09 16.56
CA GLU A 131 -0.41 30.16 15.13
C GLU A 131 -1.54 30.95 14.42
N PRO A 132 -1.27 31.60 13.28
CA PRO A 132 -2.26 32.37 12.53
C PRO A 132 -3.55 31.58 12.26
N GLN A 133 -4.72 32.20 12.47
CA GLN A 133 -6.01 31.52 12.33
C GLN A 133 -6.37 31.13 10.89
N ASP A 134 -5.78 31.81 9.94
CA ASP A 134 -5.91 31.59 8.48
C ASP A 134 -4.88 30.58 7.94
N LEU A 135 -4.06 29.97 8.82
CA LEU A 135 -3.09 28.94 8.44
C LEU A 135 -3.77 27.78 7.71
N THR A 136 -3.28 27.47 6.54
CA THR A 136 -3.74 26.38 5.68
C THR A 136 -2.83 25.16 5.79
N LEU A 137 -3.23 24.03 5.22
CA LEU A 137 -2.37 22.84 5.15
C LEU A 137 -1.12 23.09 4.27
N ASP A 138 -1.22 23.94 3.27
CA ASP A 138 -0.09 24.28 2.38
C ASP A 138 1.01 25.03 3.13
N ASP A 139 0.66 25.84 4.13
CA ASP A 139 1.61 26.57 4.98
C ASP A 139 2.39 25.67 5.94
N LEU A 140 2.03 24.39 6.03
CA LEU A 140 2.75 23.40 6.84
C LEU A 140 3.97 22.82 6.10
N HIS A 141 4.16 23.15 4.83
CA HIS A 141 5.31 22.69 4.06
C HIS A 141 6.63 23.13 4.70
N GLY A 142 7.57 22.19 4.84
CA GLY A 142 8.90 22.41 5.43
C GLY A 142 8.93 22.48 6.96
N ARG A 143 7.79 22.40 7.66
CA ARG A 143 7.72 22.39 9.12
C ARG A 143 8.15 21.04 9.69
N ILE A 144 8.39 20.99 11.00
CA ILE A 144 8.66 19.76 11.77
C ILE A 144 7.32 19.17 12.21
N ALA A 145 7.07 17.89 11.88
CA ALA A 145 5.84 17.23 12.27
C ALA A 145 6.07 16.05 13.23
N ALA A 146 5.09 15.80 14.09
CA ALA A 146 4.98 14.59 14.90
C ALA A 146 3.78 13.75 14.45
N ALA A 147 3.95 12.44 14.39
CA ALA A 147 2.90 11.49 13.98
C ALA A 147 3.00 10.19 14.80
N PRO A 148 1.94 9.36 14.85
CA PRO A 148 1.97 8.09 15.59
C PRO A 148 3.01 7.12 15.02
N ASN A 149 2.78 6.57 13.86
CA ASN A 149 3.71 5.71 13.10
C ASN A 149 3.31 5.69 11.61
N PRO A 150 4.19 5.22 10.71
CA PRO A 150 3.93 5.19 9.27
C PRO A 150 2.77 4.28 8.85
N GLN A 151 2.48 3.22 9.60
CA GLN A 151 1.39 2.28 9.33
C GLN A 151 0.05 2.73 9.91
N ASN A 152 0.01 3.80 10.70
CA ASN A 152 -1.24 4.31 11.26
C ASN A 152 -2.10 4.94 10.15
N PHE A 153 -3.13 4.18 9.74
CA PHE A 153 -4.03 4.62 8.68
C PHE A 153 -4.80 5.87 9.07
N MET A 154 -5.40 5.86 10.28
CA MET A 154 -6.41 6.84 10.70
C MET A 154 -5.85 8.24 11.00
N ALA A 155 -4.54 8.36 11.23
CA ALA A 155 -3.89 9.64 11.48
C ALA A 155 -2.89 9.97 10.36
N TYR A 156 -1.84 9.14 10.25
CA TYR A 156 -0.71 9.43 9.37
C TYR A 156 -1.05 9.26 7.89
N GLN A 157 -1.52 8.07 7.48
CA GLN A 157 -1.71 7.80 6.05
C GLN A 157 -2.82 8.66 5.44
N ILE A 158 -3.93 8.85 6.15
CA ILE A 158 -5.00 9.77 5.72
C ILE A 158 -4.45 11.21 5.59
N GLY A 159 -3.66 11.67 6.56
CA GLY A 159 -3.05 13.01 6.54
C GLY A 159 -2.11 13.17 5.34
N MET A 160 -1.19 12.22 5.15
CA MET A 160 -0.24 12.28 4.04
C MET A 160 -0.91 12.15 2.67
N ALA A 161 -2.01 11.40 2.58
CA ALA A 161 -2.81 11.34 1.35
C ALA A 161 -3.48 12.70 1.03
N GLU A 162 -3.86 13.47 2.05
CA GLU A 162 -4.36 14.83 1.83
C GLU A 162 -3.28 15.75 1.27
N ILE A 163 -2.06 15.66 1.79
CA ILE A 163 -0.89 16.36 1.25
C ILE A 163 -0.65 15.98 -0.23
N ALA A 164 -0.72 14.67 -0.53
CA ALA A 164 -0.57 14.19 -1.91
C ALA A 164 -1.67 14.70 -2.85
N ARG A 165 -2.94 14.82 -2.37
CA ARG A 165 -4.04 15.38 -3.16
C ARG A 165 -3.83 16.84 -3.53
N ARG A 166 -3.14 17.58 -2.68
CA ARG A 166 -2.77 18.99 -2.93
C ARG A 166 -1.59 19.12 -3.90
N GLY A 167 -1.02 17.99 -4.35
CA GLY A 167 0.06 17.95 -5.34
C GLY A 167 1.46 17.99 -4.76
N TYR A 168 1.60 17.89 -3.44
CA TYR A 168 2.91 17.79 -2.80
C TYR A 168 3.39 16.33 -2.76
N ASP A 169 4.72 16.19 -2.72
CA ASP A 169 5.36 14.91 -2.41
C ASP A 169 5.26 14.65 -0.90
N PRO A 170 4.51 13.62 -0.45
CA PRO A 170 4.32 13.35 0.97
C PRO A 170 5.64 13.11 1.71
N ASP A 171 6.62 12.45 1.06
CA ASP A 171 7.89 12.09 1.70
C ASP A 171 8.83 13.29 1.89
N ARG A 172 8.52 14.41 1.24
CA ARG A 172 9.32 15.65 1.28
C ARG A 172 8.55 16.85 1.82
N PHE A 173 7.30 16.65 2.21
CA PHE A 173 6.44 17.76 2.63
C PHE A 173 6.94 18.38 3.93
N PHE A 174 7.25 17.55 4.94
CA PHE A 174 7.81 18.00 6.20
C PHE A 174 9.35 17.98 6.15
N SER A 175 10.01 18.96 6.79
CA SER A 175 11.47 18.98 6.92
C SER A 175 11.98 17.84 7.81
N ARG A 176 11.19 17.48 8.83
CA ARG A 176 11.43 16.35 9.74
C ARG A 176 10.08 15.79 10.20
N LEU A 177 9.99 14.47 10.28
CA LEU A 177 8.83 13.76 10.77
C LEU A 177 9.24 12.82 11.90
N ASP A 178 8.78 13.12 13.09
CA ASP A 178 9.08 12.36 14.32
C ASP A 178 7.92 11.42 14.66
N PHE A 179 8.20 10.12 14.76
CA PHE A 179 7.19 9.13 15.12
C PHE A 179 7.20 8.82 16.61
N THR A 180 6.00 8.81 17.23
CA THR A 180 5.81 8.59 18.68
C THR A 180 5.46 7.15 19.04
N GLY A 181 5.41 6.22 18.08
CA GLY A 181 5.08 4.81 18.33
C GLY A 181 3.62 4.57 18.75
N ASN A 182 2.67 5.33 18.19
CA ASN A 182 1.24 5.35 18.53
C ASN A 182 0.90 6.07 19.88
N ASP A 183 1.84 6.72 20.53
CA ASP A 183 1.54 7.60 21.68
C ASP A 183 0.95 8.94 21.16
N LEU A 184 -0.37 8.96 20.98
CA LEU A 184 -1.09 10.16 20.52
C LEU A 184 -0.99 11.35 21.50
N PRO A 185 -1.05 11.18 22.84
CA PRO A 185 -0.73 12.24 23.79
C PRO A 185 0.64 12.84 23.61
N GLU A 186 1.64 12.03 23.29
CA GLU A 186 3.00 12.53 23.04
C GLU A 186 3.04 13.41 21.80
N VAL A 187 2.27 13.09 20.74
CA VAL A 187 2.11 13.99 19.58
C VAL A 187 1.61 15.37 20.05
N LEU A 188 0.57 15.40 20.90
CA LEU A 188 0.03 16.65 21.42
C LEU A 188 1.05 17.42 22.27
N ARG A 189 1.78 16.70 23.14
CA ARG A 189 2.81 17.33 24.01
C ARG A 189 3.92 17.96 23.19
N ARG A 190 4.43 17.29 22.17
CA ARG A 190 5.48 17.80 21.27
C ARG A 190 5.06 19.05 20.53
N VAL A 191 3.81 19.11 20.07
CA VAL A 191 3.30 20.33 19.44
C VAL A 191 3.15 21.46 20.47
N ALA A 192 2.62 21.15 21.65
CA ALA A 192 2.41 22.14 22.70
C ALA A 192 3.72 22.67 23.30
N SER A 193 4.80 21.84 23.36
CA SER A 193 6.14 22.27 23.83
C SER A 193 6.92 23.04 22.76
N GLY A 194 6.56 22.89 21.47
CA GLY A 194 7.32 23.46 20.35
C GLY A 194 8.42 22.53 19.81
N ASP A 195 8.52 21.28 20.29
CA ASP A 195 9.45 20.28 19.75
C ASP A 195 9.04 19.85 18.34
N SER A 196 7.76 20.00 18.01
CA SER A 196 7.20 19.86 16.67
C SER A 196 6.25 21.03 16.40
N ASP A 197 6.19 21.46 15.14
CA ASP A 197 5.29 22.53 14.72
C ASP A 197 3.88 22.02 14.46
N VAL A 198 3.79 20.77 13.97
CA VAL A 198 2.56 20.13 13.51
C VAL A 198 2.42 18.76 14.13
N GLY A 199 1.21 18.37 14.49
CA GLY A 199 0.87 17.02 14.90
C GLY A 199 -0.15 16.39 13.95
N LEU A 200 0.07 15.14 13.54
CA LEU A 200 -0.91 14.36 12.80
C LEU A 200 -1.63 13.42 13.76
N VAL A 201 -2.93 13.58 13.88
CA VAL A 201 -3.76 12.75 14.76
C VAL A 201 -5.06 12.34 14.04
N ARG A 202 -5.72 11.31 14.54
CA ARG A 202 -7.06 10.96 14.05
C ARG A 202 -8.11 11.97 14.50
N ALA A 203 -9.18 12.09 13.75
CA ALA A 203 -10.31 12.96 14.08
C ALA A 203 -10.83 12.68 15.50
N CYS A 204 -11.30 13.72 16.19
CA CYS A 204 -11.86 13.75 17.54
C CYS A 204 -10.90 13.35 18.68
N ILE A 205 -9.65 13.00 18.38
CA ILE A 205 -8.71 12.62 19.43
C ILE A 205 -8.24 13.84 20.22
N LEU A 206 -8.09 15.00 19.57
CA LEU A 206 -7.74 16.24 20.25
C LEU A 206 -8.75 16.56 21.36
N GLU A 207 -10.03 16.61 21.02
CA GLU A 207 -11.12 16.94 21.96
C GLU A 207 -11.21 15.90 23.09
N SER A 208 -11.00 14.63 22.75
CA SER A 208 -11.00 13.53 23.72
C SER A 208 -9.83 13.65 24.71
N LEU A 209 -8.62 13.89 24.21
CA LEU A 209 -7.42 14.01 25.05
C LEU A 209 -7.42 15.29 25.88
N LEU A 210 -7.94 16.40 25.37
CA LEU A 210 -8.06 17.66 26.13
C LEU A 210 -8.98 17.54 27.37
N LYS A 211 -9.88 16.54 27.42
CA LYS A 211 -10.63 16.22 28.65
C LYS A 211 -9.74 15.62 29.72
N LYS A 212 -8.70 14.89 29.34
CA LYS A 212 -7.77 14.17 30.24
C LYS A 212 -6.46 14.93 30.49
N MET A 213 -6.13 15.85 29.59
CA MET A 213 -4.93 16.69 29.61
C MET A 213 -5.35 18.17 29.72
N PRO A 214 -5.89 18.61 30.88
CA PRO A 214 -6.43 19.96 31.05
C PRO A 214 -5.35 21.04 30.84
N GLU A 215 -4.08 20.72 31.03
CA GLU A 215 -2.93 21.60 30.81
C GLU A 215 -2.73 21.98 29.32
N LEU A 216 -3.30 21.23 28.41
CA LEU A 216 -3.23 21.50 26.96
C LEU A 216 -4.46 22.25 26.44
N ARG A 217 -5.48 22.46 27.25
CA ARG A 217 -6.70 23.16 26.82
C ARG A 217 -6.39 24.58 26.34
N GLY A 218 -6.91 24.91 25.18
CA GLY A 218 -6.70 26.21 24.54
C GLY A 218 -5.29 26.45 23.97
N ARG A 219 -4.38 25.47 24.08
CA ARG A 219 -3.02 25.59 23.54
C ARG A 219 -2.88 25.01 22.13
N LEU A 220 -3.81 24.18 21.69
CA LEU A 220 -3.78 23.48 20.42
C LEU A 220 -5.07 23.70 19.66
N ARG A 221 -4.98 23.69 18.33
CA ARG A 221 -6.12 23.76 17.42
C ARG A 221 -5.89 22.92 16.17
N VAL A 222 -6.98 22.57 15.49
CA VAL A 222 -6.96 21.90 14.17
C VAL A 222 -6.75 22.95 13.07
N VAL A 223 -5.89 22.63 12.11
CA VAL A 223 -5.61 23.46 10.94
C VAL A 223 -6.67 23.20 9.88
N GLU A 224 -7.17 24.27 9.27
CA GLU A 224 -8.08 24.26 8.11
C GLU A 224 -9.21 23.22 8.27
N PRO A 225 -10.05 23.34 9.32
CA PRO A 225 -11.09 22.34 9.55
C PRO A 225 -12.10 22.33 8.41
N VAL A 226 -12.45 21.14 7.96
CA VAL A 226 -13.48 20.92 6.94
C VAL A 226 -14.81 21.51 7.41
N LYS A 227 -15.36 22.44 6.64
CA LYS A 227 -16.66 23.04 6.92
C LYS A 227 -17.76 21.99 6.76
N ASP A 228 -18.74 22.02 7.68
CA ASP A 228 -19.91 21.14 7.64
C ASP A 228 -19.57 19.63 7.66
N ALA A 229 -18.45 19.26 8.26
CA ALA A 229 -18.14 17.85 8.51
C ALA A 229 -19.27 17.22 9.34
N PRO A 230 -19.79 16.03 8.96
CA PRO A 230 -20.92 15.39 9.65
C PRO A 230 -20.50 14.72 10.97
N ILE A 231 -19.60 15.37 11.72
CA ILE A 231 -19.01 14.89 12.99
C ILE A 231 -18.93 16.05 13.99
N SER A 232 -18.86 15.69 15.28
CA SER A 232 -18.88 16.67 16.37
C SER A 232 -17.54 17.36 16.65
N CYS A 233 -16.47 16.96 15.97
CA CYS A 233 -15.11 17.47 16.17
C CYS A 233 -14.52 18.09 14.89
N ALA A 234 -13.43 18.84 15.04
CA ALA A 234 -12.70 19.40 13.91
C ALA A 234 -11.85 18.33 13.21
N VAL A 235 -11.88 18.33 11.86
CA VAL A 235 -11.11 17.41 11.02
C VAL A 235 -10.55 18.16 9.83
N SER A 236 -9.29 17.88 9.44
CA SER A 236 -8.63 18.56 8.31
C SER A 236 -8.77 17.81 6.98
N THR A 237 -9.22 16.56 7.00
CA THR A 237 -9.28 15.70 5.81
C THR A 237 -10.71 15.22 5.53
N PRO A 238 -10.98 14.67 4.34
CA PRO A 238 -12.18 13.88 4.12
C PRO A 238 -12.30 12.73 5.14
N LEU A 239 -13.51 12.21 5.29
CA LEU A 239 -13.82 11.09 6.17
C LEU A 239 -13.89 9.78 5.38
N TYR A 240 -13.53 8.68 6.05
CA TYR A 240 -13.40 7.34 5.51
C TYR A 240 -14.13 6.31 6.37
N PRO A 241 -14.41 5.10 5.86
CA PRO A 241 -14.80 3.97 6.70
C PRO A 241 -13.82 3.74 7.85
N GLY A 242 -14.35 3.38 9.02
CA GLY A 242 -13.56 3.22 10.24
C GLY A 242 -13.11 1.77 10.49
N TRP A 243 -13.31 1.33 11.75
CA TRP A 243 -13.02 -0.04 12.17
C TRP A 243 -13.93 -1.02 11.44
N THR A 244 -13.35 -2.11 10.93
CA THR A 244 -14.05 -3.08 10.10
C THR A 244 -13.79 -4.49 10.61
N VAL A 245 -14.86 -5.27 10.77
CA VAL A 245 -14.77 -6.73 10.91
C VAL A 245 -14.75 -7.33 9.52
N ALA A 246 -13.74 -8.14 9.25
CA ALA A 246 -13.56 -8.79 7.96
C ALA A 246 -13.40 -10.30 8.11
N ALA A 247 -13.88 -11.03 7.11
CA ALA A 247 -13.72 -12.46 6.93
C ALA A 247 -12.54 -12.74 6.00
N THR A 248 -11.77 -13.78 6.30
CA THR A 248 -10.79 -14.34 5.37
C THR A 248 -11.44 -15.44 4.51
N THR A 249 -10.70 -15.96 3.55
CA THR A 249 -11.18 -17.05 2.69
C THR A 249 -11.32 -18.39 3.42
N SER A 250 -10.76 -18.53 4.63
CA SER A 250 -10.90 -19.74 5.48
C SER A 250 -12.22 -19.79 6.23
N LEU A 251 -12.88 -18.64 6.48
CA LEU A 251 -14.14 -18.58 7.20
C LEU A 251 -15.27 -19.24 6.38
N LYS A 252 -15.96 -20.19 6.97
CA LYS A 252 -17.10 -20.84 6.32
C LYS A 252 -18.26 -19.86 6.09
N PRO A 253 -18.99 -19.99 4.99
CA PRO A 253 -20.10 -19.09 4.66
C PRO A 253 -21.17 -19.00 5.75
N ALA A 254 -21.52 -20.12 6.40
CA ALA A 254 -22.50 -20.13 7.48
C ALA A 254 -22.06 -19.31 8.70
N SER A 255 -20.78 -19.43 9.10
CA SER A 255 -20.23 -18.66 10.21
C SER A 255 -20.06 -17.18 9.83
N ALA A 256 -19.68 -16.89 8.58
CA ALA A 256 -19.64 -15.51 8.08
C ALA A 256 -21.04 -14.85 8.13
N GLU A 257 -22.08 -15.58 7.73
CA GLU A 257 -23.48 -15.11 7.81
C GLU A 257 -23.91 -14.89 9.27
N ALA A 258 -23.63 -15.84 10.16
CA ALA A 258 -23.99 -15.74 11.58
C ALA A 258 -23.30 -14.52 12.23
N ILE A 259 -21.99 -14.35 12.01
CA ILE A 259 -21.22 -13.21 12.52
C ILE A 259 -21.75 -11.90 11.97
N ALA A 260 -21.95 -11.80 10.65
CA ALA A 260 -22.45 -10.57 10.02
C ALA A 260 -23.85 -10.21 10.54
N ARG A 261 -24.75 -11.17 10.65
CA ARG A 261 -26.10 -10.99 11.19
C ARG A 261 -26.05 -10.52 12.65
N ALA A 262 -25.23 -11.17 13.47
CA ALA A 262 -25.05 -10.78 14.87
C ALA A 262 -24.56 -9.34 14.99
N LEU A 263 -23.52 -8.97 14.24
CA LEU A 263 -22.99 -7.61 14.24
C LEU A 263 -24.03 -6.57 13.81
N LEU A 264 -24.70 -6.80 12.69
CA LEU A 264 -25.68 -5.86 12.14
C LEU A 264 -26.95 -5.71 12.98
N THR A 265 -27.25 -6.69 13.84
CA THR A 265 -28.38 -6.65 14.77
C THR A 265 -27.99 -6.25 16.19
N GLN A 266 -26.70 -5.99 16.43
CA GLN A 266 -26.21 -5.55 17.74
C GLN A 266 -26.85 -4.21 18.14
N PRO A 267 -27.51 -4.15 19.31
CA PRO A 267 -28.00 -2.87 19.82
C PRO A 267 -26.85 -1.93 20.14
N PRO A 268 -27.08 -0.60 20.08
CA PRO A 268 -26.07 0.39 20.45
C PRO A 268 -25.48 0.08 21.83
N SER A 269 -24.18 0.09 21.95
CA SER A 269 -23.44 -0.28 23.15
C SER A 269 -22.44 0.80 23.56
N GLY A 270 -22.12 0.89 24.86
CA GLY A 270 -21.20 1.87 25.42
C GLY A 270 -21.71 3.30 25.42
N ALA A 271 -20.92 4.20 25.99
CA ALA A 271 -21.26 5.63 26.08
C ALA A 271 -21.35 6.30 24.68
N GLY A 272 -20.58 5.81 23.70
CA GLY A 272 -20.59 6.32 22.33
C GLY A 272 -21.71 5.76 21.44
N GLY A 273 -22.59 4.87 21.94
CA GLY A 273 -23.63 4.24 21.15
C GLY A 273 -23.09 3.42 19.98
N TYR A 274 -22.01 2.68 20.23
CA TYR A 274 -21.32 1.88 19.21
C TYR A 274 -22.22 0.76 18.67
N ARG A 275 -22.32 0.64 17.36
CA ARG A 275 -23.02 -0.41 16.63
C ARG A 275 -22.33 -0.70 15.31
N TRP A 276 -22.72 -1.77 14.66
CA TRP A 276 -22.17 -2.19 13.38
C TRP A 276 -23.12 -1.86 12.23
N SER A 277 -22.57 -1.48 11.10
CA SER A 277 -23.30 -1.15 9.88
C SER A 277 -22.50 -1.61 8.64
N VAL A 278 -23.01 -1.37 7.45
CA VAL A 278 -22.35 -1.76 6.19
C VAL A 278 -21.76 -0.52 5.54
N ALA A 279 -20.43 -0.47 5.42
CA ALA A 279 -19.78 0.53 4.58
C ALA A 279 -19.81 0.10 3.12
N THR A 280 -19.93 1.07 2.23
CA THR A 280 -20.02 0.83 0.78
C THR A 280 -18.94 1.54 0.00
N ASP A 281 -18.13 2.39 0.64
CA ASP A 281 -17.09 3.21 0.00
C ASP A 281 -15.68 2.90 0.52
N PHE A 282 -15.22 1.67 0.35
CA PHE A 282 -13.80 1.34 0.56
C PHE A 282 -12.90 1.79 -0.60
N LYS A 283 -13.47 2.26 -1.70
CA LYS A 283 -12.67 2.87 -2.78
C LYS A 283 -11.90 4.08 -2.28
N SER A 284 -12.52 4.93 -1.47
CA SER A 284 -11.86 6.10 -0.87
C SER A 284 -10.62 5.71 -0.07
N VAL A 285 -10.67 4.61 0.70
CA VAL A 285 -9.54 4.04 1.43
C VAL A 285 -8.46 3.52 0.49
N ASN A 286 -8.87 2.81 -0.56
CA ASN A 286 -7.93 2.29 -1.56
C ASN A 286 -7.20 3.41 -2.31
N ASP A 287 -7.86 4.53 -2.55
CA ASP A 287 -7.26 5.70 -3.17
C ASP A 287 -6.17 6.34 -2.30
N VAL A 288 -6.27 6.25 -0.97
CA VAL A 288 -5.19 6.67 -0.04
C VAL A 288 -3.92 5.88 -0.33
N PHE A 289 -3.99 4.55 -0.38
CA PHE A 289 -2.83 3.69 -0.65
C PHE A 289 -2.23 3.96 -2.03
N ARG A 290 -3.08 4.21 -3.03
CA ARG A 290 -2.62 4.52 -4.37
C ARG A 290 -1.89 5.86 -4.44
N LEU A 291 -2.39 6.89 -3.76
CA LEU A 291 -1.75 8.20 -3.68
C LEU A 291 -0.39 8.12 -2.98
N LEU A 292 -0.31 7.36 -1.90
CA LEU A 292 0.91 7.17 -1.13
C LEU A 292 1.84 6.11 -1.72
N LYS A 293 1.40 5.36 -2.73
CA LYS A 293 2.14 4.23 -3.32
C LYS A 293 2.56 3.19 -2.28
N THR A 294 1.73 2.94 -1.28
CA THR A 294 1.97 2.02 -0.16
C THR A 294 1.02 0.82 -0.24
N GLY A 295 1.24 -0.20 0.62
CA GLY A 295 0.41 -1.39 0.67
C GLY A 295 0.29 -2.09 -0.69
N PRO A 296 -0.94 -2.29 -1.23
CA PRO A 296 -1.15 -2.94 -2.53
C PRO A 296 -0.47 -2.22 -3.71
N TYR A 297 -0.08 -0.97 -3.54
CA TYR A 297 0.50 -0.10 -4.56
C TYR A 297 1.99 0.18 -4.35
N ALA A 298 2.65 -0.48 -3.40
CA ALA A 298 4.08 -0.32 -3.14
C ALA A 298 4.96 -0.61 -4.37
N TYR A 299 4.46 -1.46 -5.28
CA TYR A 299 5.11 -1.74 -6.55
C TYR A 299 5.25 -0.50 -7.47
N LEU A 300 4.44 0.54 -7.25
CA LEU A 300 4.56 1.79 -8.01
C LEU A 300 5.84 2.58 -7.64
N ASP A 301 6.42 2.26 -6.50
CA ASP A 301 7.64 2.89 -5.97
C ASP A 301 8.84 1.93 -5.95
N GLU A 302 8.59 0.61 -5.94
CA GLU A 302 9.64 -0.42 -5.86
C GLU A 302 10.05 -0.94 -7.23
N TRP A 303 11.25 -0.58 -7.63
CA TRP A 303 11.96 -1.19 -8.74
C TRP A 303 12.79 -2.38 -8.25
N THR A 304 12.27 -3.60 -8.33
CA THR A 304 13.08 -4.80 -8.12
C THR A 304 13.55 -5.37 -9.44
N LEU A 305 14.85 -5.20 -9.72
CA LEU A 305 15.53 -5.81 -10.87
C LEU A 305 15.27 -7.33 -10.95
N LYS A 306 15.19 -8.00 -9.80
CA LYS A 306 14.91 -9.44 -9.70
C LYS A 306 13.49 -9.82 -10.13
N GLY A 307 12.48 -9.08 -9.68
CA GLY A 307 11.07 -9.30 -10.08
C GLY A 307 10.87 -9.05 -11.57
N PHE A 308 11.46 -7.98 -12.09
CA PHE A 308 11.48 -7.67 -13.50
C PHE A 308 12.13 -8.78 -14.33
N LEU A 309 13.34 -9.24 -13.96
CA LEU A 309 14.03 -10.33 -14.66
C LEU A 309 13.25 -11.64 -14.60
N LEU A 310 12.65 -12.00 -13.45
CA LEU A 310 11.85 -13.22 -13.29
C LEU A 310 10.53 -13.19 -14.07
N HIS A 311 9.91 -12.02 -14.21
CA HIS A 311 8.62 -11.90 -14.92
C HIS A 311 8.81 -11.86 -16.44
N TYR A 312 9.88 -11.20 -16.91
CA TYR A 312 10.13 -10.98 -18.33
C TYR A 312 11.27 -11.84 -18.91
N TRP A 313 11.76 -12.85 -18.15
CA TRP A 313 12.83 -13.73 -18.65
C TRP A 313 12.54 -14.34 -20.05
N PRO A 314 11.28 -14.70 -20.43
CA PRO A 314 11.03 -15.20 -21.77
C PRO A 314 11.23 -14.12 -22.86
N LEU A 315 10.93 -12.85 -22.53
CA LEU A 315 11.19 -11.71 -23.42
C LEU A 315 12.68 -11.43 -23.55
N PHE A 316 13.44 -11.55 -22.46
CA PHE A 316 14.91 -11.46 -22.49
C PHE A 316 15.51 -12.63 -23.28
N ALA A 317 14.99 -13.84 -23.11
CA ALA A 317 15.40 -15.00 -23.88
C ALA A 317 15.09 -14.82 -25.38
N LEU A 318 13.91 -14.29 -25.71
CA LEU A 318 13.53 -13.98 -27.11
C LEU A 318 14.43 -12.89 -27.69
N ALA A 319 14.71 -11.83 -26.94
CA ALA A 319 15.60 -10.74 -27.34
C ALA A 319 17.05 -11.22 -27.50
N ALA A 320 17.52 -12.09 -26.58
CA ALA A 320 18.83 -12.71 -26.69
C ALA A 320 18.92 -13.67 -27.90
N ALA A 321 17.88 -14.45 -28.15
CA ALA A 321 17.78 -15.31 -29.35
C ALA A 321 17.75 -14.48 -30.63
N ALA A 322 16.96 -13.40 -30.67
CA ALA A 322 16.91 -12.48 -31.79
C ALA A 322 18.27 -11.81 -32.05
N LEU A 323 18.95 -11.38 -30.98
CA LEU A 323 20.30 -10.80 -31.01
C LEU A 323 21.31 -11.85 -31.51
N PHE A 324 21.21 -13.09 -31.03
CA PHE A 324 22.04 -14.21 -31.45
C PHE A 324 21.85 -14.52 -32.96
N PHE A 325 20.60 -14.63 -33.41
CA PHE A 325 20.30 -14.84 -34.84
C PHE A 325 20.74 -13.64 -35.69
N TRP A 326 20.61 -12.43 -35.18
CA TRP A 326 21.06 -11.22 -35.82
C TRP A 326 22.59 -11.20 -35.96
N ILE A 327 23.34 -11.59 -34.90
CA ILE A 327 24.79 -11.73 -34.89
C ILE A 327 25.21 -12.83 -35.89
N LEU A 328 24.54 -13.98 -35.89
CA LEU A 328 24.82 -15.06 -36.86
C LEU A 328 24.54 -14.62 -38.29
N HIS A 329 23.44 -13.94 -38.53
CA HIS A 329 23.11 -13.36 -39.81
C HIS A 329 24.16 -12.32 -40.24
N TRP A 330 24.53 -11.41 -39.33
CA TRP A 330 25.56 -10.41 -39.57
C TRP A 330 26.92 -11.04 -39.90
N LEU A 331 27.34 -12.07 -39.11
CA LEU A 331 28.57 -12.83 -39.39
C LEU A 331 28.51 -13.57 -40.75
N SER A 332 27.35 -14.08 -41.10
CA SER A 332 27.12 -14.76 -42.39
C SER A 332 27.16 -13.77 -43.57
N VAL A 333 26.53 -12.61 -43.39
CA VAL A 333 26.56 -11.49 -44.35
C VAL A 333 27.97 -10.94 -44.47
N GLU A 334 28.69 -10.76 -43.34
CA GLU A 334 30.08 -10.31 -43.35
C GLU A 334 31.01 -11.28 -44.15
N LYS A 335 30.85 -12.59 -43.91
CA LYS A 335 31.59 -13.61 -44.70
C LYS A 335 31.26 -13.55 -46.19
N LEU A 336 29.97 -13.37 -46.55
CA LEU A 336 29.52 -13.24 -47.91
C LEU A 336 30.04 -11.97 -48.59
N VAL A 337 29.97 -10.83 -47.82
CA VAL A 337 30.47 -9.54 -48.28
C VAL A 337 31.99 -9.59 -48.47
N LYS A 338 32.74 -10.18 -47.51
CA LYS A 338 34.20 -10.35 -47.63
C LYS A 338 34.57 -11.19 -48.86
N LYS A 339 33.77 -12.25 -49.16
CA LYS A 339 34.00 -13.07 -50.37
C LYS A 339 33.74 -12.28 -51.65
N ARG A 340 32.61 -11.57 -51.73
CA ARG A 340 32.25 -10.73 -52.88
C ARG A 340 33.19 -9.51 -53.05
N THR A 341 33.64 -8.94 -51.93
CA THR A 341 34.60 -7.79 -51.97
C THR A 341 35.98 -8.21 -52.46
N LYS A 342 36.44 -9.46 -52.09
CA LYS A 342 37.67 -10.02 -52.68
C LYS A 342 37.56 -10.24 -54.18
N GLU A 343 36.39 -10.69 -54.64
CA GLU A 343 36.12 -10.87 -56.08
C GLU A 343 36.04 -9.52 -56.81
N LEU A 344 35.50 -8.47 -56.16
CA LEU A 344 35.40 -7.12 -56.75
C LEU A 344 36.72 -6.32 -56.66
N GLN A 345 37.49 -6.49 -55.56
CA GLN A 345 38.77 -5.82 -55.33
C GLN A 345 39.85 -6.26 -56.34
N ALA A 346 39.73 -7.42 -56.94
CA ALA A 346 40.58 -7.87 -58.03
C ALA A 346 40.35 -7.09 -59.34
N ALA A 347 39.20 -6.38 -59.42
CA ALA A 347 38.77 -5.78 -60.69
C ALA A 347 38.84 -4.22 -60.74
N LEU A 348 38.77 -3.52 -59.66
CA LEU A 348 38.67 -2.03 -59.69
C LEU A 348 39.43 -1.36 -58.55
N GLY A 349 40.31 -0.45 -58.90
CA GLY A 349 41.21 0.39 -58.14
C GLY A 349 40.86 0.67 -56.67
N ARG A 350 41.74 0.29 -55.80
CA ARG A 350 41.60 -0.07 -54.39
C ARG A 350 41.42 1.08 -53.36
N GLU A 351 41.90 2.26 -53.57
CA GLU A 351 42.05 3.24 -52.51
C GLU A 351 40.79 4.09 -52.16
N ALA A 352 40.01 4.50 -53.14
CA ALA A 352 38.88 5.39 -52.92
C ALA A 352 37.66 4.68 -52.28
N LEU A 353 37.54 3.36 -52.41
CA LEU A 353 36.40 2.59 -51.91
C LEU A 353 36.55 2.22 -50.43
N LEU A 354 37.80 2.07 -49.95
CA LEU A 354 38.08 1.75 -48.54
C LEU A 354 37.79 2.92 -47.61
N HIS A 355 38.08 4.13 -48.07
CA HIS A 355 37.85 5.34 -47.24
C HIS A 355 36.36 5.66 -47.06
N ARG A 356 35.51 5.45 -48.09
CA ARG A 356 34.05 5.65 -47.98
C ARG A 356 33.38 4.58 -47.11
N LYS A 357 33.92 3.37 -47.03
CA LYS A 357 33.35 2.30 -46.22
C LYS A 357 33.61 2.44 -44.72
N ALA A 358 34.78 2.99 -44.35
CA ALA A 358 35.14 3.24 -42.94
C ALA A 358 34.25 4.32 -42.29
N LEU A 359 33.90 5.37 -43.01
CA LEU A 359 32.99 6.41 -42.53
C LEU A 359 31.55 5.93 -42.37
N GLY A 360 31.05 5.07 -43.28
CA GLY A 360 29.70 4.51 -43.19
C GLY A 360 29.52 3.52 -42.03
N ALA A 361 30.57 2.79 -41.64
CA ALA A 361 30.51 1.86 -40.50
C ALA A 361 30.49 2.57 -39.14
N ALA A 362 31.16 3.73 -39.03
CA ALA A 362 31.15 4.55 -37.83
C ALA A 362 29.78 5.19 -37.54
N GLU A 363 29.10 5.71 -38.60
CA GLU A 363 27.72 6.24 -38.47
C GLU A 363 26.70 5.17 -38.12
N GLN A 364 26.90 3.93 -38.62
CA GLN A 364 25.98 2.83 -38.35
C GLN A 364 26.15 2.26 -36.94
N SER A 365 27.40 2.29 -36.41
CA SER A 365 27.69 1.92 -35.01
C SER A 365 27.06 2.88 -34.00
N GLU A 366 27.05 4.17 -34.31
CA GLU A 366 26.41 5.19 -33.47
C GLU A 366 24.88 5.04 -33.43
N LYS A 367 24.26 4.72 -34.57
CA LYS A 367 22.81 4.44 -34.65
C LYS A 367 22.40 3.16 -33.93
N LEU A 368 23.24 2.12 -33.95
CA LEU A 368 22.94 0.84 -33.27
C LEU A 368 23.08 0.96 -31.75
N LEU A 369 23.99 1.79 -31.26
CA LEU A 369 24.07 2.15 -29.84
C LEU A 369 22.81 2.89 -29.37
N GLN A 370 22.25 3.81 -30.18
CA GLN A 370 20.98 4.47 -29.88
C GLN A 370 19.79 3.49 -29.81
N LEU A 371 19.72 2.51 -30.70
CA LEU A 371 18.64 1.52 -30.72
C LEU A 371 18.70 0.53 -29.54
N GLY A 372 19.89 0.17 -29.05
CA GLY A 372 20.07 -0.69 -27.88
C GLY A 372 19.50 -0.08 -26.61
N VAL A 373 19.75 1.21 -26.40
CA VAL A 373 19.24 1.95 -25.24
C VAL A 373 17.71 2.12 -25.26
N VAL A 374 17.13 2.35 -26.45
CA VAL A 374 15.66 2.45 -26.61
C VAL A 374 14.98 1.12 -26.28
N ASN A 375 15.59 0.00 -26.62
CA ASN A 375 15.04 -1.34 -26.35
C ASN A 375 15.05 -1.68 -24.83
N GLU A 376 16.12 -1.32 -24.13
CA GLU A 376 16.29 -1.53 -22.69
C GLU A 376 15.28 -0.70 -21.89
N LEU A 377 15.09 0.55 -22.27
CA LEU A 377 14.08 1.45 -21.67
C LEU A 377 12.64 1.01 -21.97
N SER A 378 12.38 0.45 -23.15
CA SER A 378 11.05 -0.05 -23.51
C SER A 378 10.63 -1.22 -22.62
N CYS A 379 11.55 -2.08 -22.22
CA CYS A 379 11.28 -3.18 -21.28
C CYS A 379 10.90 -2.69 -19.88
N ILE A 380 11.54 -1.62 -19.41
CA ILE A 380 11.26 -0.97 -18.11
C ILE A 380 9.83 -0.44 -18.07
N TYR A 381 9.47 0.31 -19.09
CA TYR A 381 8.16 0.94 -19.16
C TYR A 381 7.02 -0.04 -19.48
N ALA A 382 7.30 -1.16 -20.18
CA ALA A 382 6.33 -2.22 -20.41
C ALA A 382 5.87 -2.84 -19.08
N HIS A 383 6.75 -2.97 -18.08
CA HIS A 383 6.39 -3.45 -16.75
C HIS A 383 5.47 -2.48 -16.00
N GLU A 384 5.83 -1.20 -15.98
CA GLU A 384 5.00 -0.17 -15.34
C GLU A 384 3.61 -0.03 -16.01
N MET A 385 3.54 -0.26 -17.34
CA MET A 385 2.27 -0.26 -18.10
C MET A 385 1.42 -1.50 -17.84
N ALA A 386 2.05 -2.68 -17.68
CA ALA A 386 1.32 -3.93 -17.44
C ALA A 386 0.51 -3.90 -16.14
N GLN A 387 0.94 -3.16 -15.13
CA GLN A 387 0.30 -3.09 -13.81
C GLN A 387 -1.08 -2.42 -13.86
N PRO A 388 -1.23 -1.17 -14.34
CA PRO A 388 -2.55 -0.55 -14.46
C PRO A 388 -3.46 -1.30 -15.43
N LEU A 389 -2.93 -1.84 -16.53
CA LEU A 389 -3.71 -2.62 -17.50
C LEU A 389 -4.23 -3.93 -16.89
N THR A 390 -3.45 -4.59 -16.05
CA THR A 390 -3.90 -5.79 -15.32
C THR A 390 -5.02 -5.47 -14.35
N SER A 391 -4.91 -4.35 -13.62
CA SER A 391 -5.96 -3.85 -12.72
C SER A 391 -7.26 -3.54 -13.47
N ILE A 392 -7.16 -2.80 -14.59
CA ILE A 392 -8.28 -2.51 -15.49
C ILE A 392 -8.94 -3.81 -15.98
N GLY A 393 -8.14 -4.80 -16.41
CA GLY A 393 -8.61 -6.09 -16.87
C GLY A 393 -9.39 -6.88 -15.81
N TYR A 394 -8.92 -6.83 -14.55
CA TYR A 394 -9.60 -7.45 -13.42
C TYR A 394 -10.94 -6.76 -13.11
N LEU A 395 -10.92 -5.44 -13.03
CA LEU A 395 -12.12 -4.63 -12.76
C LEU A 395 -13.17 -4.76 -13.86
N ALA A 396 -12.73 -4.81 -15.12
CA ALA A 396 -13.62 -5.03 -16.27
C ALA A 396 -14.28 -6.43 -16.23
N ARG A 397 -13.56 -7.48 -15.82
CA ARG A 397 -14.13 -8.81 -15.60
C ARG A 397 -15.12 -8.82 -14.44
N THR A 398 -14.82 -8.09 -13.37
CA THR A 398 -15.72 -7.91 -12.23
C THR A 398 -17.01 -7.22 -12.68
N LEU A 399 -16.93 -6.17 -13.48
CA LEU A 399 -18.08 -5.48 -14.07
C LEU A 399 -18.91 -6.41 -14.95
N LYS A 400 -18.26 -7.23 -15.81
CA LYS A 400 -18.93 -8.23 -16.64
C LYS A 400 -19.68 -9.28 -15.79
N THR A 401 -19.09 -9.71 -14.69
CA THR A 401 -19.73 -10.67 -13.77
C THR A 401 -20.92 -10.04 -13.02
N LEU A 402 -20.82 -8.77 -12.68
CA LEU A 402 -21.87 -8.02 -12.00
C LEU A 402 -23.04 -7.72 -12.94
N SER A 403 -22.79 -7.49 -14.22
CA SER A 403 -23.82 -7.22 -15.23
C SER A 403 -24.72 -8.44 -15.54
N GLY A 404 -24.29 -9.66 -15.17
CA GLY A 404 -25.08 -10.89 -15.33
C GLY A 404 -25.93 -11.29 -14.12
N LYS A 405 -25.98 -10.48 -13.05
CA LYS A 405 -26.76 -10.76 -11.84
C LYS A 405 -28.07 -9.95 -11.81
N GLU A 406 -29.16 -10.59 -11.38
CA GLU A 406 -30.51 -9.97 -11.30
C GLU A 406 -30.59 -8.75 -10.36
N ALA A 407 -29.69 -8.62 -9.40
CA ALA A 407 -29.59 -7.45 -8.51
C ALA A 407 -28.33 -6.62 -8.86
N LEU A 408 -28.54 -5.52 -9.60
CA LEU A 408 -27.45 -4.60 -9.98
C LEU A 408 -27.00 -3.80 -8.76
N ASN A 409 -25.78 -4.06 -8.28
CA ASN A 409 -25.14 -3.19 -7.28
C ASN A 409 -24.52 -1.96 -7.97
N ARG A 410 -25.31 -0.90 -8.11
CA ARG A 410 -24.92 0.34 -8.80
C ARG A 410 -23.66 0.99 -8.21
N ASP A 411 -23.49 0.91 -6.89
CA ASP A 411 -22.34 1.49 -6.19
C ASP A 411 -21.03 0.75 -6.51
N LEU A 412 -21.07 -0.56 -6.58
CA LEU A 412 -19.91 -1.35 -6.95
C LEU A 412 -19.53 -1.14 -8.42
N ILE A 413 -20.53 -1.03 -9.31
CA ILE A 413 -20.30 -0.71 -10.72
C ILE A 413 -19.64 0.66 -10.86
N ARG A 414 -20.14 1.68 -10.14
CA ARG A 414 -19.58 3.03 -10.16
C ARG A 414 -18.11 3.03 -9.70
N ARG A 415 -17.79 2.39 -8.56
CA ARG A 415 -16.43 2.29 -8.02
C ARG A 415 -15.46 1.59 -8.98
N CYS A 416 -15.90 0.47 -9.58
CA CYS A 416 -15.09 -0.21 -10.58
C CYS A 416 -14.82 0.67 -11.80
N SER A 417 -15.83 1.42 -12.26
CA SER A 417 -15.69 2.32 -13.41
C SER A 417 -14.78 3.52 -13.11
N GLU A 418 -14.92 4.11 -11.93
CA GLU A 418 -14.07 5.22 -11.46
C GLU A 418 -12.62 4.74 -11.32
N LYS A 419 -12.40 3.55 -10.73
CA LYS A 419 -11.05 2.98 -10.61
C LYS A 419 -10.42 2.63 -11.96
N ILE A 420 -11.21 2.17 -12.92
CA ILE A 420 -10.74 1.96 -14.30
C ILE A 420 -10.29 3.28 -14.93
N ALA A 421 -11.05 4.36 -14.73
CA ALA A 421 -10.69 5.69 -15.26
C ALA A 421 -9.37 6.21 -14.66
N GLU A 422 -9.15 5.99 -13.37
CA GLU A 422 -7.91 6.36 -12.69
C GLU A 422 -6.70 5.57 -13.21
N ASP A 423 -6.82 4.25 -13.30
CA ASP A 423 -5.75 3.38 -13.82
C ASP A 423 -5.44 3.68 -15.30
N LEU A 424 -6.46 4.09 -16.08
CA LEU A 424 -6.28 4.55 -17.45
C LEU A 424 -5.47 5.86 -17.50
N SER A 425 -5.81 6.84 -16.65
CA SER A 425 -5.06 8.09 -16.53
C SER A 425 -3.59 7.86 -16.14
N LEU A 426 -3.33 6.91 -15.25
CA LEU A 426 -1.97 6.49 -14.90
C LEU A 426 -1.22 5.92 -16.10
N ALA A 427 -1.86 5.05 -16.88
CA ALA A 427 -1.27 4.49 -18.10
C ALA A 427 -0.95 5.57 -19.15
N GLU A 428 -1.84 6.55 -19.33
CA GLU A 428 -1.61 7.69 -20.21
C GLU A 428 -0.41 8.56 -19.76
N ALA A 429 -0.27 8.77 -18.44
CA ALA A 429 0.86 9.51 -17.88
C ALA A 429 2.20 8.79 -18.14
N ILE A 430 2.24 7.47 -17.98
CA ILE A 430 3.41 6.63 -18.30
C ILE A 430 3.75 6.75 -19.79
N LEU A 431 2.75 6.61 -20.67
CA LEU A 431 2.94 6.71 -22.13
C LEU A 431 3.50 8.08 -22.54
N THR A 432 2.99 9.16 -21.93
CA THR A 432 3.46 10.51 -22.19
C THR A 432 4.92 10.70 -21.76
N ARG A 433 5.33 10.10 -20.62
CA ARG A 433 6.72 10.11 -20.13
C ARG A 433 7.65 9.38 -21.09
N VAL A 434 7.27 8.19 -21.58
CA VAL A 434 8.01 7.42 -22.57
C VAL A 434 8.22 8.21 -23.88
N ARG A 435 7.15 8.84 -24.39
CA ARG A 435 7.24 9.66 -25.61
C ARG A 435 8.19 10.84 -25.44
N ARG A 436 8.21 11.48 -24.26
CA ARG A 436 9.12 12.60 -23.97
C ARG A 436 10.57 12.15 -23.93
N TYR A 437 10.84 11.00 -23.30
CA TYR A 437 12.20 10.42 -23.23
C TYR A 437 12.72 10.03 -24.61
N ALA A 438 11.90 9.34 -25.42
CA ALA A 438 12.28 8.91 -26.78
C ALA A 438 12.62 10.09 -27.74
N LYS A 439 12.14 11.30 -27.42
CA LYS A 439 12.42 12.53 -28.20
C LYS A 439 13.60 13.34 -27.68
N SER A 440 14.10 13.06 -26.49
CA SER A 440 15.21 13.83 -25.88
C SER A 440 16.55 13.22 -26.21
N PRO A 441 17.54 14.00 -26.69
CA PRO A 441 18.89 13.50 -26.91
C PRO A 441 19.55 13.14 -25.58
N ILE A 442 20.10 11.92 -25.47
CA ILE A 442 20.86 11.46 -24.30
C ILE A 442 22.18 12.25 -24.24
N ARG A 443 22.39 12.98 -23.16
CA ARG A 443 23.60 13.79 -22.93
C ARG A 443 24.60 13.05 -22.03
N ARG A 444 25.13 11.94 -22.50
CA ARG A 444 26.14 11.13 -21.75
C ARG A 444 27.49 11.83 -21.50
N ASN A 445 27.71 13.00 -22.04
CA ASN A 445 28.96 13.75 -21.90
C ASN A 445 28.77 15.05 -21.11
N SER A 446 27.67 15.20 -20.36
CA SER A 446 27.47 16.34 -19.46
C SER A 446 28.22 16.12 -18.14
N GLU A 447 28.70 17.21 -17.56
CA GLU A 447 29.27 17.19 -16.21
C GLU A 447 28.15 17.11 -15.19
N VAL A 448 28.21 16.12 -14.29
CA VAL A 448 27.22 15.86 -13.26
C VAL A 448 27.91 15.88 -11.90
N ASP A 449 27.39 16.68 -10.97
CA ASP A 449 27.80 16.64 -9.56
C ASP A 449 27.27 15.35 -8.92
N LEU A 450 28.12 14.34 -8.85
CA LEU A 450 27.79 13.05 -8.29
C LEU A 450 27.53 13.13 -6.78
N SER A 451 28.20 14.02 -6.08
CA SER A 451 28.06 14.20 -4.63
C SER A 451 26.69 14.79 -4.27
N GLY A 452 26.25 15.80 -5.00
CA GLY A 452 24.92 16.39 -4.86
C GLY A 452 23.82 15.39 -5.20
N LEU A 453 23.99 14.65 -6.30
CA LEU A 453 23.05 13.63 -6.75
C LEU A 453 22.90 12.47 -5.75
N LEU A 454 24.00 12.01 -5.17
CA LEU A 454 24.01 10.97 -4.13
C LEU A 454 23.25 11.39 -2.88
N ASN A 455 23.43 12.63 -2.43
CA ASN A 455 22.71 13.15 -1.27
C ASN A 455 21.20 13.22 -1.53
N GLU A 456 20.79 13.71 -2.69
CA GLU A 456 19.37 13.81 -3.08
C GLU A 456 18.68 12.44 -3.11
N VAL A 457 19.34 11.45 -3.73
CA VAL A 457 18.81 10.08 -3.82
C VAL A 457 18.81 9.39 -2.45
N ALA A 458 19.85 9.58 -1.64
CA ALA A 458 19.94 9.01 -0.30
C ALA A 458 18.85 9.54 0.65
N ASP A 459 18.56 10.83 0.58
CA ASP A 459 17.47 11.42 1.36
C ASP A 459 16.10 10.85 0.95
N SER A 460 15.93 10.52 -0.32
CA SER A 460 14.72 9.82 -0.80
C SER A 460 14.61 8.41 -0.21
N VAL A 461 15.73 7.68 -0.15
CA VAL A 461 15.76 6.32 0.44
C VAL A 461 15.58 6.34 1.96
N ARG A 462 16.17 7.31 2.66
CA ARG A 462 15.95 7.51 4.12
C ARG A 462 14.48 7.71 4.47
N ARG A 463 13.77 8.50 3.68
CA ARG A 463 12.33 8.73 3.87
C ARG A 463 11.47 7.47 3.65
N LEU A 464 11.89 6.61 2.73
CA LEU A 464 11.18 5.36 2.41
C LEU A 464 11.45 4.23 3.42
N ASN A 465 12.58 4.29 4.14
CA ASN A 465 13.03 3.23 5.07
C ASN A 465 13.48 3.82 6.41
N PRO A 466 12.58 4.35 7.24
CA PRO A 466 12.93 5.06 8.48
C PRO A 466 13.60 4.20 9.57
N GLY A 467 13.66 2.89 9.38
CA GLY A 467 14.35 1.95 10.29
C GLY A 467 15.80 1.60 9.88
N THR A 468 16.32 2.17 8.79
CA THR A 468 17.67 1.87 8.30
C THR A 468 18.57 3.08 8.50
N GLU A 469 19.65 2.92 9.25
CA GLU A 469 20.66 3.96 9.38
C GLU A 469 21.53 3.99 8.11
N LEU A 470 21.37 5.05 7.32
CA LEU A 470 22.13 5.28 6.09
C LEU A 470 23.20 6.35 6.34
N VAL A 471 24.46 5.93 6.44
CA VAL A 471 25.61 6.84 6.55
C VAL A 471 26.24 7.01 5.16
N LEU A 472 26.38 8.26 4.73
CA LEU A 472 27.03 8.62 3.47
C LEU A 472 28.38 9.28 3.77
N GLU A 473 29.44 8.70 3.21
CA GLU A 473 30.76 9.33 3.14
C GLU A 473 31.04 9.69 1.68
N ALA A 474 30.65 10.88 1.26
CA ALA A 474 30.97 11.39 -0.07
C ALA A 474 32.08 12.45 0.02
N SER A 475 33.09 12.29 -0.81
CA SER A 475 34.10 13.37 -0.98
C SER A 475 33.43 14.61 -1.58
N PRO A 476 33.74 15.81 -1.11
CA PRO A 476 33.17 17.03 -1.69
C PRO A 476 33.54 17.20 -3.15
N ALA A 477 32.55 17.58 -3.97
CA ALA A 477 32.71 17.98 -5.38
C ALA A 477 33.27 16.92 -6.35
N VAL A 478 32.75 15.68 -6.28
CA VAL A 478 33.06 14.69 -7.33
C VAL A 478 32.17 14.96 -8.55
N VAL A 479 32.77 15.41 -9.63
CA VAL A 479 32.10 15.64 -10.91
C VAL A 479 32.44 14.50 -11.86
N VAL A 480 31.43 13.88 -12.45
CA VAL A 480 31.58 12.80 -13.45
C VAL A 480 30.91 13.20 -14.76
N ARG A 481 31.41 12.64 -15.88
CA ARG A 481 30.77 12.81 -17.17
C ARG A 481 29.74 11.70 -17.38
N GLY A 482 28.48 12.08 -17.53
CA GLY A 482 27.40 11.12 -17.68
C GLY A 482 26.05 11.79 -17.89
N ASP A 483 25.02 10.96 -17.98
CA ASP A 483 23.64 11.44 -17.94
C ASP A 483 23.12 11.41 -16.51
N GLN A 484 22.69 12.57 -16.00
CA GLN A 484 22.24 12.72 -14.61
C GLN A 484 21.10 11.75 -14.25
N LEU A 485 20.19 11.46 -15.19
CA LEU A 485 19.06 10.57 -14.95
C LEU A 485 19.51 9.11 -14.88
N GLU A 486 20.39 8.66 -15.79
CA GLU A 486 20.98 7.30 -15.75
C GLU A 486 21.72 7.06 -14.43
N LEU A 487 22.50 8.03 -13.98
CA LEU A 487 23.22 7.98 -12.71
C LEU A 487 22.28 7.96 -11.50
N SER A 488 21.21 8.75 -11.50
CA SER A 488 20.20 8.75 -10.43
C SER A 488 19.53 7.38 -10.29
N ILE A 489 19.16 6.76 -11.41
CA ILE A 489 18.52 5.44 -11.44
C ILE A 489 19.48 4.36 -10.92
N LEU A 490 20.74 4.41 -11.30
CA LEU A 490 21.78 3.46 -10.86
C LEU A 490 21.98 3.55 -9.34
N ILE A 491 22.13 4.75 -8.82
CA ILE A 491 22.32 5.02 -7.38
C ILE A 491 21.08 4.56 -6.59
N LEU A 492 19.89 4.92 -7.06
CA LEU A 492 18.64 4.54 -6.40
C LEU A 492 18.48 3.01 -6.31
N ASN A 493 18.81 2.30 -7.38
CA ASN A 493 18.75 0.83 -7.42
C ASN A 493 19.75 0.19 -6.44
N LEU A 494 20.99 0.71 -6.38
CA LEU A 494 21.99 0.22 -5.44
C LEU A 494 21.56 0.42 -3.99
N LEU A 495 21.09 1.62 -3.65
CA LEU A 495 20.67 1.96 -2.29
C LEU A 495 19.41 1.19 -1.86
N LYS A 496 18.42 1.00 -2.76
CA LYS A 496 17.23 0.19 -2.48
C LYS A 496 17.58 -1.28 -2.25
N ASN A 497 18.45 -1.85 -3.07
CA ASN A 497 18.89 -3.23 -2.91
C ASN A 497 19.60 -3.43 -1.57
N ALA A 498 20.44 -2.50 -1.18
CA ALA A 498 21.15 -2.53 0.08
C ALA A 498 20.22 -2.35 1.30
N ALA A 499 19.28 -1.42 1.24
CA ALA A 499 18.28 -1.21 2.29
C ALA A 499 17.35 -2.43 2.45
N SER A 500 16.91 -3.04 1.35
CA SER A 500 16.10 -4.26 1.38
C SER A 500 16.85 -5.46 1.96
N ALA A 501 18.15 -5.59 1.68
CA ALA A 501 19.00 -6.62 2.25
C ALA A 501 19.17 -6.44 3.78
N ALA A 502 19.35 -5.19 4.24
CA ALA A 502 19.47 -4.86 5.65
C ALA A 502 18.19 -5.19 6.46
N LEU A 503 17.02 -4.87 5.92
CA LEU A 503 15.72 -5.16 6.55
C LEU A 503 15.41 -6.66 6.67
N ASN A 504 15.81 -7.46 5.68
CA ASN A 504 15.56 -8.91 5.67
C ASN A 504 16.35 -9.69 6.74
N HIS A 505 17.44 -9.14 7.25
CA HIS A 505 18.33 -9.85 8.19
C HIS A 505 18.15 -9.47 9.66
N ARG A 506 17.18 -8.61 10.05
CA ARG A 506 16.94 -8.14 11.43
C ARG A 506 18.19 -7.59 12.15
N VAL A 507 19.14 -7.10 11.41
CA VAL A 507 20.37 -6.50 11.93
C VAL A 507 20.23 -5.01 11.76
N SER A 508 20.57 -4.23 12.79
CA SER A 508 20.85 -2.80 12.66
C SER A 508 22.08 -2.67 11.75
N ALA A 509 21.85 -2.62 10.45
CA ALA A 509 22.91 -2.51 9.47
C ALA A 509 23.10 -1.05 9.13
N SER A 510 24.24 -0.51 9.49
CA SER A 510 24.72 0.75 8.90
C SER A 510 25.20 0.47 7.47
N LEU A 511 24.62 1.18 6.50
CA LEU A 511 25.04 1.12 5.11
C LEU A 511 26.03 2.27 4.89
N ASN A 512 27.30 1.92 4.73
CA ASN A 512 28.35 2.90 4.42
C ASN A 512 28.59 2.92 2.91
N LEU A 513 28.30 4.07 2.27
CA LEU A 513 28.64 4.32 0.86
C LEU A 513 29.80 5.31 0.81
N LYS A 514 30.92 4.86 0.24
CA LYS A 514 32.10 5.69 0.06
C LYS A 514 32.36 5.92 -1.42
N VAL A 515 32.42 7.19 -1.82
CA VAL A 515 32.87 7.59 -3.14
C VAL A 515 34.30 8.14 -2.98
N VAL A 516 35.25 7.45 -3.61
CA VAL A 516 36.68 7.77 -3.59
C VAL A 516 37.06 8.43 -4.90
#